data_61e26f83a0ba6c0756e1330d19561f65
#
_entry.id   61e26f83a0ba6c0756e1330d19561f65
#
_cell.length_a   1.000
_cell.length_b   1.000
_cell.length_c   1.000
_cell.angle_alpha   90.00
_cell.angle_beta   90.00
_cell.angle_gamma   90.00
#
_symmetry.space_group_name_H-M   'P 1'
#
loop_
_entity.id
_entity.type
_entity.pdbx_description
1 polymer ?
#
loop_
_entity_poly.entity_id
_entity_poly.type
_entity_poly.pdbx_seq_one_letter_code
_entity_poly.pdbx_strand_id
1 'polypeptide(L)'
;MVVADAHVEPEIATSTPGRDAIRGIRAAFATLTRIPVGGFPYRDAEWRWSSAHLPFVGACLGVLLAIVWFLVERAGYGVAAIVTTAASLVLTGAMHEDGLADTADALGGGLADRERILRIMKDSRVGTYGAAAIALSLGLRVALLTRLGPLAPVALVLAECASRVVPVSLMVLLPYVTDPTVQRSAVVARAGAAQMVVAIAWVLAFAAPAAWWVRPSPWSGVALVAPVVLTSWRSLALFRKSLGGVTGDTLGAAQQIAWLALLLAFALLRGGSP
;
A
#
# COMPACT_ATOMS: atom_id res chain seq x y z
N MET A 1 -17.52 12.08 52.90
CA MET A 1 -17.23 13.13 51.90
C MET A 1 -16.91 12.39 50.60
N VAL A 2 -17.92 12.19 49.77
CA VAL A 2 -17.87 11.39 48.53
C VAL A 2 -17.40 12.34 47.45
N VAL A 3 -16.22 12.08 46.88
CA VAL A 3 -15.70 12.77 45.69
C VAL A 3 -16.43 12.17 44.48
N ALA A 4 -17.29 12.97 43.86
CA ALA A 4 -17.97 12.60 42.63
C ALA A 4 -16.92 12.57 41.50
N ASP A 5 -16.70 11.36 40.93
CA ASP A 5 -16.01 11.19 39.64
C ASP A 5 -16.81 11.90 38.56
N ALA A 6 -16.31 13.02 38.11
CA ALA A 6 -16.81 13.67 36.91
C ALA A 6 -16.41 12.83 35.68
N HIS A 7 -17.33 11.98 35.25
CA HIS A 7 -17.27 11.40 33.91
C HIS A 7 -17.34 12.56 32.91
N VAL A 8 -16.19 13.00 32.41
CA VAL A 8 -16.12 13.85 31.22
C VAL A 8 -16.53 12.97 30.06
N GLU A 9 -17.82 13.05 29.68
CA GLU A 9 -18.29 12.50 28.43
C GLU A 9 -17.47 13.15 27.31
N PRO A 10 -16.83 12.36 26.39
CA PRO A 10 -16.14 12.96 25.27
C PRO A 10 -17.18 13.69 24.42
N GLU A 11 -17.00 15.01 24.30
CA GLU A 11 -17.79 15.90 23.45
C GLU A 11 -17.96 15.24 22.08
N ILE A 12 -19.17 14.80 21.77
CA ILE A 12 -19.55 14.23 20.47
C ILE A 12 -19.52 15.41 19.48
N ALA A 13 -18.31 15.76 19.03
CA ALA A 13 -18.13 16.75 17.98
C ALA A 13 -18.92 16.28 16.75
N THR A 14 -19.95 17.02 16.38
CA THR A 14 -20.82 16.76 15.24
C THR A 14 -19.97 16.47 13.99
N SER A 15 -20.13 15.26 13.44
CA SER A 15 -19.37 14.82 12.27
C SER A 15 -19.86 15.57 11.04
N THR A 16 -19.01 16.38 10.45
CA THR A 16 -19.22 16.91 9.10
C THR A 16 -18.41 16.04 8.11
N PRO A 17 -19.03 15.48 7.05
CA PRO A 17 -18.38 14.57 6.13
C PRO A 17 -17.05 15.07 5.58
N GLY A 18 -16.91 16.36 5.30
CA GLY A 18 -15.67 16.96 4.83
C GLY A 18 -14.56 16.99 5.88
N ARG A 19 -14.89 17.19 7.16
CA ARG A 19 -13.90 17.19 8.25
C ARG A 19 -13.38 15.79 8.52
N ASP A 20 -14.23 14.78 8.43
CA ASP A 20 -13.85 13.38 8.60
C ASP A 20 -12.97 12.89 7.45
N ALA A 21 -13.25 13.34 6.23
CA ALA A 21 -12.40 13.06 5.07
C ALA A 21 -10.98 13.63 5.27
N ILE A 22 -10.84 14.90 5.66
CA ILE A 22 -9.51 15.50 5.90
C ILE A 22 -8.77 14.81 7.05
N ARG A 23 -9.45 14.49 8.15
CA ARG A 23 -8.84 13.76 9.28
C ARG A 23 -8.46 12.33 8.91
N GLY A 24 -9.14 11.72 7.93
CA GLY A 24 -8.77 10.43 7.35
C GLY A 24 -7.37 10.40 6.75
N ILE A 25 -6.81 11.53 6.32
CA ILE A 25 -5.40 11.63 5.88
C ILE A 25 -4.44 11.24 7.00
N ARG A 26 -4.64 11.77 8.22
CA ARG A 26 -3.80 11.41 9.38
C ARG A 26 -3.92 9.92 9.72
N ALA A 27 -5.14 9.40 9.72
CA ALA A 27 -5.37 7.97 9.93
C ALA A 27 -4.67 7.11 8.86
N ALA A 28 -4.65 7.54 7.59
CA ALA A 28 -3.92 6.87 6.52
C ALA A 28 -2.39 6.88 6.76
N PHE A 29 -1.81 8.02 7.18
CA PHE A 29 -0.39 8.08 7.57
C PHE A 29 -0.07 7.16 8.74
N ALA A 30 -0.91 7.18 9.79
CA ALA A 30 -0.75 6.31 10.96
C ALA A 30 -0.86 4.82 10.62
N THR A 31 -1.62 4.48 9.56
CA THR A 31 -1.74 3.11 9.08
C THR A 31 -0.52 2.65 8.29
N LEU A 32 0.00 3.50 7.38
CA LEU A 32 1.00 3.10 6.38
C LEU A 32 2.44 3.43 6.74
N THR A 33 2.65 4.23 7.77
CA THR A 33 3.99 4.75 8.08
C THR A 33 4.28 4.73 9.58
N ARG A 34 5.56 4.77 9.92
CA ARG A 34 6.03 5.02 11.29
C ARG A 34 6.15 6.51 11.62
N ILE A 35 5.72 7.40 10.73
CA ILE A 35 5.79 8.85 10.93
C ILE A 35 4.74 9.26 11.97
N PRO A 36 5.11 9.88 13.09
CA PRO A 36 4.18 10.28 14.13
C PRO A 36 3.37 11.51 13.69
N VAL A 37 2.15 11.30 13.21
CA VAL A 37 1.26 12.38 12.74
C VAL A 37 0.26 12.86 13.80
N GLY A 38 0.23 12.22 14.97
CA GLY A 38 -0.69 12.55 16.06
C GLY A 38 -2.17 12.31 15.71
N GLY A 39 -3.06 12.80 16.60
CA GLY A 39 -4.52 12.76 16.35
C GLY A 39 -5.24 11.50 16.80
N PHE A 40 -4.51 10.50 17.34
CA PHE A 40 -5.13 9.30 17.93
C PHE A 40 -5.84 9.64 19.27
N PRO A 41 -7.00 9.02 19.60
CA PRO A 41 -7.74 8.03 18.82
C PRO A 41 -8.55 8.63 17.66
N TYR A 42 -8.61 7.92 16.54
CA TYR A 42 -9.42 8.30 15.38
C TYR A 42 -10.82 7.68 15.49
N ARG A 43 -11.84 8.40 14.98
CA ARG A 43 -13.22 7.92 14.91
C ARG A 43 -13.39 6.94 13.75
N ASP A 44 -14.42 6.10 13.80
CA ASP A 44 -14.74 5.12 12.76
C ASP A 44 -14.91 5.74 11.36
N ALA A 45 -15.47 6.95 11.29
CA ALA A 45 -15.59 7.70 10.04
C ALA A 45 -14.23 8.12 9.48
N GLU A 46 -13.30 8.57 10.34
CA GLU A 46 -11.93 8.94 9.95
C GLU A 46 -11.15 7.70 9.48
N TRP A 47 -11.27 6.58 10.18
CA TRP A 47 -10.70 5.30 9.74
C TRP A 47 -11.22 4.85 8.38
N ARG A 48 -12.55 4.97 8.15
CA ARG A 48 -13.14 4.62 6.85
C ARG A 48 -12.61 5.52 5.74
N TRP A 49 -12.44 6.82 6.00
CA TRP A 49 -11.88 7.75 5.03
C TRP A 49 -10.37 7.56 4.81
N SER A 50 -9.66 6.89 5.73
CA SER A 50 -8.23 6.61 5.55
C SER A 50 -7.96 5.84 4.26
N SER A 51 -8.83 4.90 3.88
CA SER A 51 -8.69 4.12 2.64
C SER A 51 -8.67 4.98 1.38
N ALA A 52 -9.41 6.11 1.36
CA ALA A 52 -9.43 7.06 0.25
C ALA A 52 -8.07 7.76 0.04
N HIS A 53 -7.27 7.87 1.09
CA HIS A 53 -6.02 8.63 1.10
C HIS A 53 -4.77 7.75 1.05
N LEU A 54 -4.91 6.42 0.95
CA LEU A 54 -3.76 5.53 0.79
C LEU A 54 -2.86 5.93 -0.40
N PRO A 55 -3.40 6.25 -1.61
CA PRO A 55 -2.58 6.71 -2.73
C PRO A 55 -1.85 8.03 -2.45
N PHE A 56 -2.48 8.97 -1.74
CA PHE A 56 -1.84 10.23 -1.34
C PHE A 56 -0.64 9.99 -0.42
N VAL A 57 -0.83 9.17 0.62
CA VAL A 57 0.28 8.78 1.52
C VAL A 57 1.37 8.06 0.74
N GLY A 58 1.00 7.21 -0.22
CA GLY A 58 1.94 6.58 -1.13
C GLY A 58 2.75 7.59 -1.93
N ALA A 59 2.11 8.60 -2.52
CA ALA A 59 2.82 9.66 -3.23
C ALA A 59 3.80 10.41 -2.32
N CYS A 60 3.39 10.74 -1.09
CA CYS A 60 4.27 11.38 -0.11
C CYS A 60 5.48 10.49 0.24
N LEU A 61 5.27 9.19 0.44
CA LEU A 61 6.37 8.22 0.63
C LEU A 61 7.27 8.18 -0.60
N GLY A 62 6.69 8.12 -1.80
CA GLY A 62 7.43 8.16 -3.06
C GLY A 62 8.31 9.40 -3.21
N VAL A 63 7.79 10.57 -2.79
CA VAL A 63 8.58 11.82 -2.77
C VAL A 63 9.74 11.73 -1.78
N LEU A 64 9.51 11.22 -0.57
CA LEU A 64 10.59 11.03 0.42
C LEU A 64 11.65 10.06 -0.12
N LEU A 65 11.23 8.97 -0.76
CA LEU A 65 12.14 8.00 -1.37
C LEU A 65 12.88 8.60 -2.58
N ALA A 66 12.25 9.46 -3.37
CA ALA A 66 12.90 10.20 -4.45
C ALA A 66 13.96 11.17 -3.90
N ILE A 67 13.72 11.84 -2.77
CA ILE A 67 14.73 12.66 -2.10
C ILE A 67 15.91 11.79 -1.65
N VAL A 68 15.66 10.65 -1.01
CA VAL A 68 16.72 9.70 -0.63
C VAL A 68 17.53 9.26 -1.87
N TRP A 69 16.87 8.96 -2.98
CA TRP A 69 17.51 8.63 -4.23
C TRP A 69 18.48 9.72 -4.69
N PHE A 70 18.02 10.97 -4.80
CA PHE A 70 18.82 12.11 -5.23
C PHE A 70 20.04 12.37 -4.35
N LEU A 71 19.92 12.12 -3.04
CA LEU A 71 21.03 12.30 -2.10
C LEU A 71 22.17 11.28 -2.33
N VAL A 72 21.85 10.09 -2.85
CA VAL A 72 22.83 8.98 -2.94
C VAL A 72 23.11 8.51 -4.37
N GLU A 73 22.41 8.99 -5.39
CA GLU A 73 22.54 8.50 -6.77
C GLU A 73 23.94 8.72 -7.37
N ARG A 74 24.69 9.70 -6.86
CA ARG A 74 26.08 9.93 -7.25
C ARG A 74 27.03 8.77 -6.88
N ALA A 75 26.65 7.94 -5.89
CA ALA A 75 27.36 6.71 -5.54
C ALA A 75 27.05 5.55 -6.51
N GLY A 76 26.19 5.79 -7.50
CA GLY A 76 25.74 4.81 -8.49
C GLY A 76 24.31 4.32 -8.22
N TYR A 77 23.58 4.02 -9.29
CA TYR A 77 22.15 3.66 -9.21
C TYR A 77 21.88 2.38 -8.43
N GLY A 78 22.84 1.42 -8.41
CA GLY A 78 22.70 0.22 -7.58
C GLY A 78 22.72 0.54 -6.08
N VAL A 79 23.63 1.44 -5.66
CA VAL A 79 23.70 1.90 -4.28
C VAL A 79 22.42 2.69 -3.93
N ALA A 80 22.00 3.60 -4.80
CA ALA A 80 20.78 4.37 -4.61
C ALA A 80 19.56 3.46 -4.46
N ALA A 81 19.44 2.41 -5.28
CA ALA A 81 18.35 1.45 -5.21
C ALA A 81 18.32 0.70 -3.86
N ILE A 82 19.47 0.26 -3.35
CA ILE A 82 19.57 -0.42 -2.06
C ILE A 82 19.20 0.52 -0.92
N VAL A 83 19.79 1.73 -0.87
CA VAL A 83 19.54 2.69 0.20
C VAL A 83 18.08 3.16 0.20
N THR A 84 17.50 3.43 -0.97
CA THR A 84 16.09 3.82 -1.11
C THR A 84 15.16 2.68 -0.68
N THR A 85 15.49 1.42 -1.02
CA THR A 85 14.74 0.25 -0.56
C THR A 85 14.79 0.12 0.96
N ALA A 86 15.98 0.26 1.57
CA ALA A 86 16.13 0.24 3.03
C ALA A 86 15.33 1.38 3.70
N ALA A 87 15.36 2.59 3.14
CA ALA A 87 14.57 3.72 3.63
C ALA A 87 13.07 3.43 3.58
N SER A 88 12.57 2.79 2.51
CA SER A 88 11.16 2.37 2.41
C SER A 88 10.79 1.43 3.55
N LEU A 89 11.60 0.40 3.83
CA LEU A 89 11.37 -0.55 4.93
C LEU A 89 11.31 0.15 6.29
N VAL A 90 12.19 1.11 6.53
CA VAL A 90 12.21 1.88 7.79
C VAL A 90 10.96 2.77 7.91
N LEU A 91 10.60 3.49 6.85
CA LEU A 91 9.46 4.42 6.84
C LEU A 91 8.12 3.71 7.03
N THR A 92 7.95 2.52 6.43
CA THR A 92 6.70 1.73 6.51
C THR A 92 6.72 0.71 7.66
N GLY A 93 7.89 0.47 8.26
CA GLY A 93 8.07 -0.61 9.24
C GLY A 93 8.00 -2.00 8.62
N ALA A 94 8.27 -2.12 7.32
CA ALA A 94 8.23 -3.36 6.55
C ALA A 94 6.88 -4.10 6.56
N MET A 95 5.78 -3.41 6.89
CA MET A 95 4.49 -4.06 7.10
C MET A 95 3.90 -4.65 5.81
N HIS A 96 4.25 -4.10 4.65
CA HIS A 96 3.80 -4.65 3.37
C HIS A 96 4.59 -5.88 2.96
N GLU A 97 5.88 -5.90 3.27
CA GLU A 97 6.78 -7.04 3.07
C GLU A 97 6.40 -8.20 4.00
N ASP A 98 6.05 -7.89 5.24
CA ASP A 98 5.51 -8.85 6.21
C ASP A 98 4.22 -9.49 5.67
N GLY A 99 3.24 -8.67 5.26
CA GLY A 99 2.01 -9.16 4.65
C GLY A 99 2.25 -9.99 3.36
N LEU A 100 3.28 -9.66 2.56
CA LEU A 100 3.67 -10.45 1.40
C LEU A 100 4.20 -11.82 1.82
N ALA A 101 5.04 -11.89 2.86
CA ALA A 101 5.58 -13.13 3.39
C ALA A 101 4.47 -14.03 3.95
N ASP A 102 3.62 -13.47 4.82
CA ASP A 102 2.53 -14.20 5.46
C ASP A 102 1.53 -14.74 4.42
N THR A 103 1.20 -13.92 3.42
CA THR A 103 0.33 -14.34 2.31
C THR A 103 0.97 -15.45 1.47
N ALA A 104 2.28 -15.35 1.19
CA ALA A 104 2.99 -16.37 0.42
C ALA A 104 3.06 -17.70 1.18
N ASP A 105 3.37 -17.68 2.47
CA ASP A 105 3.41 -18.88 3.30
C ASP A 105 2.02 -19.51 3.47
N ALA A 106 1.01 -18.68 3.70
CA ALA A 106 -0.36 -19.15 3.88
C ALA A 106 -0.93 -19.80 2.62
N LEU A 107 -0.72 -19.18 1.47
CA LEU A 107 -1.21 -19.72 0.19
C LEU A 107 -0.36 -20.87 -0.32
N GLY A 108 0.97 -20.85 -0.12
CA GLY A 108 1.88 -21.92 -0.49
C GLY A 108 1.72 -23.17 0.37
N GLY A 109 1.49 -23.01 1.68
CA GLY A 109 1.34 -24.10 2.63
C GLY A 109 -0.08 -24.57 2.89
N GLY A 110 -1.08 -23.71 2.60
CA GLY A 110 -2.47 -23.91 3.04
C GLY A 110 -3.42 -24.53 2.02
N LEU A 111 -3.02 -24.66 0.76
CA LEU A 111 -3.77 -25.17 -0.41
C LEU A 111 -5.23 -25.61 -0.15
N ALA A 112 -6.19 -24.77 -0.48
CA ALA A 112 -7.64 -25.04 -0.46
C ALA A 112 -8.33 -25.14 0.93
N ASP A 113 -7.61 -25.03 2.03
CA ASP A 113 -8.20 -25.03 3.38
C ASP A 113 -8.11 -23.62 4.00
N ARG A 114 -9.26 -22.94 4.05
CA ARG A 114 -9.37 -21.58 4.60
C ARG A 114 -8.91 -21.48 6.05
N GLU A 115 -9.25 -22.45 6.89
CA GLU A 115 -8.88 -22.40 8.31
C GLU A 115 -7.38 -22.54 8.48
N ARG A 116 -6.75 -23.40 7.68
CA ARG A 116 -5.31 -23.59 7.65
C ARG A 116 -4.60 -22.32 7.14
N ILE A 117 -5.10 -21.68 6.09
CA ILE A 117 -4.58 -20.42 5.58
C ILE A 117 -4.59 -19.35 6.68
N LEU A 118 -5.74 -19.14 7.34
CA LEU A 118 -5.86 -18.16 8.43
C LEU A 118 -4.99 -18.49 9.64
N ARG A 119 -4.74 -19.77 9.92
CA ARG A 119 -3.84 -20.22 11.00
C ARG A 119 -2.39 -19.90 10.68
N ILE A 120 -1.95 -20.16 9.44
CA ILE A 120 -0.58 -19.85 8.99
C ILE A 120 -0.35 -18.33 9.03
N MET A 121 -1.30 -17.50 8.57
CA MET A 121 -1.22 -16.04 8.65
C MET A 121 -1.09 -15.49 10.08
N LYS A 122 -1.48 -16.23 11.10
CA LYS A 122 -1.32 -15.85 12.51
C LYS A 122 0.00 -16.35 13.12
N ASP A 123 0.75 -17.17 12.42
CA ASP A 123 2.05 -17.69 12.89
C ASP A 123 3.14 -16.66 12.59
N SER A 124 3.79 -16.14 13.62
CA SER A 124 4.86 -15.14 13.49
C SER A 124 6.18 -15.68 12.90
N ARG A 125 6.23 -16.96 12.53
CA ARG A 125 7.40 -17.59 11.91
C ARG A 125 7.33 -17.46 10.39
N VAL A 126 8.42 -16.99 9.80
CA VAL A 126 8.57 -16.95 8.34
C VAL A 126 8.89 -18.35 7.82
N GLY A 127 8.07 -18.84 6.89
CA GLY A 127 8.30 -20.11 6.19
C GLY A 127 9.12 -19.94 4.91
N THR A 128 9.27 -21.03 4.18
CA THR A 128 10.08 -21.05 2.95
C THR A 128 9.49 -20.18 1.84
N TYR A 129 8.16 -20.18 1.68
CA TYR A 129 7.50 -19.36 0.64
C TYR A 129 7.60 -17.88 0.98
N GLY A 130 7.42 -17.49 2.24
CA GLY A 130 7.58 -16.11 2.70
C GLY A 130 9.00 -15.61 2.53
N ALA A 131 9.99 -16.39 2.96
CA ALA A 131 11.41 -16.05 2.78
C ALA A 131 11.77 -15.85 1.29
N ALA A 132 11.31 -16.75 0.42
CA ALA A 132 11.51 -16.63 -1.02
C ALA A 132 10.81 -15.41 -1.61
N ALA A 133 9.56 -15.13 -1.19
CA ALA A 133 8.80 -13.97 -1.65
C ALA A 133 9.47 -12.65 -1.27
N ILE A 134 9.97 -12.50 -0.03
CA ILE A 134 10.74 -11.33 0.40
C ILE A 134 12.02 -11.19 -0.42
N ALA A 135 12.82 -12.24 -0.54
CA ALA A 135 14.09 -12.19 -1.25
C ALA A 135 13.91 -11.78 -2.72
N LEU A 136 12.93 -12.39 -3.41
CA LEU A 136 12.61 -12.05 -4.80
C LEU A 136 12.03 -10.64 -4.94
N SER A 137 11.16 -10.21 -4.03
CA SER A 137 10.56 -8.87 -4.04
C SER A 137 11.63 -7.79 -3.87
N LEU A 138 12.50 -7.91 -2.86
CA LEU A 138 13.57 -6.94 -2.60
C LEU A 138 14.62 -6.95 -3.71
N GLY A 139 15.02 -8.15 -4.20
CA GLY A 139 15.95 -8.27 -5.30
C GLY A 139 15.43 -7.64 -6.60
N LEU A 140 14.16 -7.91 -6.93
CA LEU A 140 13.51 -7.32 -8.11
C LEU A 140 13.37 -5.80 -7.97
N ARG A 141 13.01 -5.29 -6.78
CA ARG A 141 12.94 -3.87 -6.47
C ARG A 141 14.27 -3.17 -6.77
N VAL A 142 15.36 -3.69 -6.22
CA VAL A 142 16.71 -3.13 -6.44
C VAL A 142 17.08 -3.18 -7.91
N ALA A 143 16.86 -4.29 -8.60
CA ALA A 143 17.16 -4.45 -10.02
C ALA A 143 16.38 -3.45 -10.90
N LEU A 144 15.07 -3.30 -10.66
CA LEU A 144 14.20 -2.40 -11.43
C LEU A 144 14.56 -0.93 -11.19
N LEU A 145 14.78 -0.52 -9.94
CA LEU A 145 15.19 0.85 -9.62
C LEU A 145 16.55 1.17 -10.23
N THR A 146 17.51 0.25 -10.16
CA THR A 146 18.83 0.41 -10.81
C THR A 146 18.67 0.60 -12.32
N ARG A 147 17.84 -0.23 -12.97
CA ARG A 147 17.59 -0.11 -14.42
C ARG A 147 16.87 1.20 -14.78
N LEU A 148 15.93 1.67 -13.95
CA LEU A 148 15.24 2.95 -14.16
C LEU A 148 16.21 4.14 -14.06
N GLY A 149 17.24 4.07 -13.22
CA GLY A 149 18.25 5.12 -13.08
C GLY A 149 17.65 6.51 -12.90
N PRO A 150 17.88 7.49 -13.81
CA PRO A 150 17.36 8.85 -13.67
C PRO A 150 15.83 8.95 -13.63
N LEU A 151 15.11 7.95 -14.09
CA LEU A 151 13.63 7.90 -14.04
C LEU A 151 13.12 7.29 -12.72
N ALA A 152 13.98 6.69 -11.89
CA ALA A 152 13.58 6.06 -10.63
C ALA A 152 12.83 7.02 -9.70
N PRO A 153 13.19 8.30 -9.52
CA PRO A 153 12.44 9.22 -8.68
C PRO A 153 10.96 9.37 -9.08
N VAL A 154 10.70 9.55 -10.37
CA VAL A 154 9.31 9.67 -10.89
C VAL A 154 8.58 8.33 -10.75
N ALA A 155 9.25 7.22 -11.08
CA ALA A 155 8.70 5.89 -10.94
C ALA A 155 8.34 5.56 -9.48
N LEU A 156 9.17 5.95 -8.51
CA LEU A 156 8.90 5.81 -7.08
C LEU A 156 7.60 6.53 -6.68
N VAL A 157 7.43 7.80 -7.07
CA VAL A 157 6.21 8.55 -6.74
C VAL A 157 4.97 7.90 -7.35
N LEU A 158 5.03 7.56 -8.63
CA LEU A 158 3.88 6.99 -9.34
C LEU A 158 3.54 5.57 -8.87
N ALA A 159 4.55 4.72 -8.69
CA ALA A 159 4.34 3.35 -8.26
C ALA A 159 3.84 3.28 -6.80
N GLU A 160 4.41 4.09 -5.89
CA GLU A 160 3.95 4.20 -4.51
C GLU A 160 2.51 4.72 -4.43
N CYS A 161 2.14 5.68 -5.29
CA CYS A 161 0.78 6.21 -5.36
C CYS A 161 -0.20 5.19 -5.95
N ALA A 162 0.05 4.72 -7.17
CA ALA A 162 -0.89 3.93 -7.95
C ALA A 162 -1.11 2.51 -7.39
N SER A 163 -0.07 1.87 -6.85
CA SER A 163 -0.19 0.53 -6.26
C SER A 163 -1.21 0.48 -5.11
N ARG A 164 -1.40 1.59 -4.40
CA ARG A 164 -2.35 1.69 -3.28
C ARG A 164 -3.82 1.76 -3.69
N VAL A 165 -4.12 1.90 -4.98
CA VAL A 165 -5.49 1.71 -5.48
C VAL A 165 -5.92 0.25 -5.38
N VAL A 166 -4.97 -0.71 -5.47
CA VAL A 166 -5.27 -2.14 -5.40
C VAL A 166 -5.91 -2.52 -4.06
N PRO A 167 -5.32 -2.25 -2.88
CA PRO A 167 -5.99 -2.53 -1.62
C PRO A 167 -7.34 -1.81 -1.48
N VAL A 168 -7.48 -0.57 -1.96
CA VAL A 168 -8.78 0.13 -1.95
C VAL A 168 -9.82 -0.63 -2.77
N SER A 169 -9.46 -1.09 -3.98
CA SER A 169 -10.36 -1.88 -4.83
C SER A 169 -10.80 -3.18 -4.18
N LEU A 170 -9.88 -3.85 -3.51
CA LEU A 170 -10.17 -5.10 -2.79
C LEU A 170 -11.08 -4.87 -1.58
N MET A 171 -10.87 -3.79 -0.82
CA MET A 171 -11.74 -3.40 0.30
C MET A 171 -13.16 -3.00 -0.14
N VAL A 172 -13.35 -2.52 -1.38
CA VAL A 172 -14.68 -2.24 -1.95
C VAL A 172 -15.39 -3.53 -2.36
N LEU A 173 -14.64 -4.52 -2.88
CA LEU A 173 -15.20 -5.69 -3.57
C LEU A 173 -15.25 -6.95 -2.71
N LEU A 174 -14.54 -6.99 -1.58
CA LEU A 174 -14.44 -8.16 -0.70
C LEU A 174 -14.67 -7.77 0.77
N PRO A 175 -15.32 -8.65 1.55
CA PRO A 175 -15.42 -8.46 2.99
C PRO A 175 -14.04 -8.64 3.67
N TYR A 176 -13.85 -7.93 4.77
CA TYR A 176 -12.69 -8.16 5.62
C TYR A 176 -12.90 -9.42 6.46
N VAL A 177 -11.92 -10.34 6.40
CA VAL A 177 -11.94 -11.63 7.09
C VAL A 177 -10.95 -11.58 8.24
N THR A 178 -11.44 -11.30 9.43
CA THR A 178 -10.63 -11.35 10.64
C THR A 178 -11.41 -11.98 11.78
N ASP A 179 -10.72 -12.37 12.83
CA ASP A 179 -11.33 -12.83 14.05
C ASP A 179 -12.21 -11.72 14.64
N PRO A 180 -13.49 -11.99 14.98
CA PRO A 180 -14.39 -10.97 15.56
C PRO A 180 -13.84 -10.31 16.82
N THR A 181 -12.89 -10.94 17.50
CA THR A 181 -12.22 -10.40 18.70
C THR A 181 -11.21 -9.29 18.39
N VAL A 182 -10.78 -9.13 17.13
CA VAL A 182 -9.83 -8.09 16.67
C VAL A 182 -10.55 -7.01 15.89
N GLN A 183 -11.52 -6.33 16.53
CA GLN A 183 -12.41 -5.35 15.89
C GLN A 183 -11.68 -4.13 15.28
N ARG A 184 -10.51 -3.72 15.79
CA ARG A 184 -9.81 -2.52 15.30
C ARG A 184 -9.40 -2.62 13.83
N SER A 185 -8.94 -3.77 13.38
CA SER A 185 -8.50 -3.98 11.99
C SER A 185 -9.66 -3.95 10.99
N ALA A 186 -10.85 -4.38 11.38
CA ALA A 186 -12.01 -4.44 10.52
C ALA A 186 -12.60 -3.05 10.15
N VAL A 187 -12.39 -2.03 11.00
CA VAL A 187 -12.85 -0.66 10.75
C VAL A 187 -11.93 0.03 9.72
N VAL A 188 -10.63 -0.22 9.81
CA VAL A 188 -9.62 0.34 8.90
C VAL A 188 -9.77 -0.18 7.46
N ALA A 189 -10.22 -1.42 7.30
CA ALA A 189 -10.28 -2.09 6.00
C ALA A 189 -11.65 -1.98 5.32
N ARG A 190 -12.34 -0.85 5.47
CA ARG A 190 -13.61 -0.58 4.78
C ARG A 190 -13.44 0.54 3.77
N ALA A 191 -13.88 0.29 2.54
CA ALA A 191 -13.98 1.29 1.49
C ALA A 191 -15.32 1.16 0.76
N GLY A 192 -15.77 2.26 0.15
CA GLY A 192 -16.91 2.31 -0.73
C GLY A 192 -16.56 3.06 -2.02
N ALA A 193 -17.56 3.28 -2.87
CA ALA A 193 -17.36 3.97 -4.15
C ALA A 193 -16.77 5.38 -3.98
N ALA A 194 -17.18 6.12 -2.95
CA ALA A 194 -16.66 7.46 -2.69
C ALA A 194 -15.15 7.44 -2.38
N GLN A 195 -14.69 6.50 -1.55
CA GLN A 195 -13.28 6.32 -1.23
C GLN A 195 -12.47 5.92 -2.48
N MET A 196 -13.03 5.06 -3.33
CA MET A 196 -12.39 4.68 -4.59
C MET A 196 -12.23 5.88 -5.53
N VAL A 197 -13.28 6.71 -5.68
CA VAL A 197 -13.20 7.93 -6.52
C VAL A 197 -12.10 8.85 -6.04
N VAL A 198 -12.00 9.10 -4.72
CA VAL A 198 -10.94 9.94 -4.15
C VAL A 198 -9.56 9.31 -4.33
N ALA A 199 -9.44 7.99 -4.16
CA ALA A 199 -8.18 7.28 -4.39
C ALA A 199 -7.70 7.41 -5.85
N ILE A 200 -8.60 7.27 -6.82
CA ILE A 200 -8.29 7.48 -8.24
C ILE A 200 -7.92 8.95 -8.51
N ALA A 201 -8.65 9.90 -7.93
CA ALA A 201 -8.36 11.32 -8.08
C ALA A 201 -6.93 11.68 -7.62
N TRP A 202 -6.44 11.07 -6.52
CA TRP A 202 -5.05 11.22 -6.08
C TRP A 202 -4.05 10.69 -7.12
N VAL A 203 -4.31 9.52 -7.70
CA VAL A 203 -3.42 8.99 -8.76
C VAL A 203 -3.38 9.93 -9.95
N LEU A 204 -4.52 10.45 -10.40
CA LEU A 204 -4.58 11.40 -11.50
C LEU A 204 -3.85 12.72 -11.17
N ALA A 205 -3.99 13.22 -9.93
CA ALA A 205 -3.33 14.43 -9.47
C ALA A 205 -1.79 14.34 -9.50
N PHE A 206 -1.22 13.16 -9.23
CA PHE A 206 0.24 12.94 -9.30
C PHE A 206 0.71 12.48 -10.68
N ALA A 207 -0.11 11.74 -11.43
CA ALA A 207 0.23 11.29 -12.79
C ALA A 207 0.26 12.43 -13.81
N ALA A 208 -0.65 13.40 -13.71
CA ALA A 208 -0.73 14.50 -14.67
C ALA A 208 0.53 15.39 -14.70
N PRO A 209 1.09 15.87 -13.57
CA PRO A 209 2.35 16.58 -13.56
C PRO A 209 3.54 15.74 -14.04
N ALA A 210 3.58 14.45 -13.64
CA ALA A 210 4.63 13.54 -14.08
C ALA A 210 4.61 13.34 -15.60
N ALA A 211 3.42 13.23 -16.20
CA ALA A 211 3.24 13.13 -17.64
C ALA A 211 3.76 14.38 -18.37
N TRP A 212 3.54 15.56 -17.81
CA TRP A 212 4.08 16.79 -18.37
C TRP A 212 5.61 16.83 -18.41
N TRP A 213 6.26 16.31 -17.34
CA TRP A 213 7.73 16.35 -17.19
C TRP A 213 8.45 15.31 -18.04
N VAL A 214 7.93 14.10 -18.10
CA VAL A 214 8.61 12.94 -18.71
C VAL A 214 8.32 12.84 -20.22
N ARG A 215 7.41 13.67 -20.78
CA ARG A 215 6.91 13.53 -22.15
C ARG A 215 6.58 12.08 -22.48
N PRO A 216 5.52 11.51 -21.88
CA PRO A 216 5.26 10.07 -21.90
C PRO A 216 5.01 9.57 -23.33
N SER A 217 5.45 8.34 -23.57
CA SER A 217 5.02 7.62 -24.76
C SER A 217 3.51 7.34 -24.70
N PRO A 218 2.83 7.06 -25.83
CA PRO A 218 1.42 6.67 -25.83
C PRO A 218 1.10 5.50 -24.91
N TRP A 219 2.11 4.65 -24.61
CA TRP A 219 1.99 3.47 -23.77
C TRP A 219 2.14 3.77 -22.26
N SER A 220 2.53 4.97 -21.87
CA SER A 220 2.74 5.32 -20.44
C SER A 220 1.46 5.20 -19.62
N GLY A 221 0.31 5.56 -20.19
CA GLY A 221 -0.99 5.35 -19.55
C GLY A 221 -1.31 3.86 -19.33
N VAL A 222 -0.99 3.04 -20.32
CA VAL A 222 -1.17 1.57 -20.22
C VAL A 222 -0.25 1.01 -19.13
N ALA A 223 1.01 1.44 -19.07
CA ALA A 223 1.96 1.00 -18.05
C ALA A 223 1.58 1.41 -16.62
N LEU A 224 0.82 2.49 -16.47
CA LEU A 224 0.29 2.92 -15.17
C LEU A 224 -0.97 2.12 -14.78
N VAL A 225 -1.88 1.92 -15.71
CA VAL A 225 -3.22 1.36 -15.44
C VAL A 225 -3.23 -0.17 -15.45
N ALA A 226 -2.59 -0.80 -16.45
CA ALA A 226 -2.67 -2.25 -16.63
C ALA A 226 -2.14 -3.05 -15.42
N PRO A 227 -1.00 -2.73 -14.80
CA PRO A 227 -0.54 -3.44 -13.60
C PRO A 227 -1.52 -3.35 -12.44
N VAL A 228 -2.14 -2.18 -12.22
CA VAL A 228 -3.12 -1.97 -11.15
C VAL A 228 -4.37 -2.80 -11.38
N VAL A 229 -4.92 -2.74 -12.61
CA VAL A 229 -6.14 -3.49 -12.97
C VAL A 229 -5.89 -5.00 -12.92
N LEU A 230 -4.79 -5.47 -13.51
CA LEU A 230 -4.45 -6.89 -13.53
C LEU A 230 -4.21 -7.45 -12.14
N THR A 231 -3.46 -6.73 -11.30
CA THR A 231 -3.21 -7.15 -9.91
C THR A 231 -4.50 -7.14 -9.10
N SER A 232 -5.35 -6.11 -9.24
CA SER A 232 -6.66 -6.07 -8.57
C SER A 232 -7.53 -7.26 -8.96
N TRP A 233 -7.63 -7.56 -10.26
CA TRP A 233 -8.41 -8.67 -10.76
C TRP A 233 -7.89 -10.03 -10.29
N ARG A 234 -6.59 -10.26 -10.38
CA ARG A 234 -5.96 -11.52 -9.95
C ARG A 234 -6.09 -11.72 -8.44
N SER A 235 -5.82 -10.69 -7.66
CA SER A 235 -5.97 -10.73 -6.20
C SER A 235 -7.42 -10.93 -5.77
N LEU A 236 -8.37 -10.25 -6.43
CA LEU A 236 -9.80 -10.45 -6.20
C LEU A 236 -10.21 -11.91 -6.41
N ALA A 237 -9.84 -12.50 -7.54
CA ALA A 237 -10.15 -13.88 -7.87
C ALA A 237 -9.52 -14.86 -6.87
N LEU A 238 -8.25 -14.65 -6.54
CA LEU A 238 -7.49 -15.49 -5.60
C LEU A 238 -8.08 -15.44 -4.20
N PHE A 239 -8.23 -14.23 -3.63
CA PHE A 239 -8.66 -14.07 -2.24
C PHE A 239 -10.14 -14.41 -2.03
N ARG A 240 -10.99 -14.17 -3.05
CA ARG A 240 -12.38 -14.65 -3.02
C ARG A 240 -12.44 -16.19 -2.95
N LYS A 241 -11.59 -16.87 -3.71
CA LYS A 241 -11.57 -18.35 -3.76
C LYS A 241 -10.93 -18.96 -2.49
N SER A 242 -9.82 -18.40 -2.02
CA SER A 242 -9.02 -18.99 -0.93
C SER A 242 -9.53 -18.62 0.47
N LEU A 243 -9.98 -17.37 0.64
CA LEU A 243 -10.34 -16.81 1.95
C LEU A 243 -11.81 -16.38 2.06
N GLY A 244 -12.48 -16.16 0.93
CA GLY A 244 -13.80 -15.52 0.89
C GLY A 244 -13.76 -14.03 1.21
N GLY A 245 -12.57 -13.40 1.29
CA GLY A 245 -12.38 -12.01 1.66
C GLY A 245 -10.91 -11.62 1.74
N VAL A 246 -10.63 -10.52 2.45
CA VAL A 246 -9.27 -9.95 2.61
C VAL A 246 -8.86 -9.84 4.08
N THR A 247 -7.56 -9.86 4.33
CA THR A 247 -6.90 -9.50 5.59
C THR A 247 -5.96 -8.32 5.36
N GLY A 248 -5.38 -7.74 6.41
CA GLY A 248 -4.32 -6.73 6.28
C GLY A 248 -3.16 -7.22 5.42
N ASP A 249 -2.71 -8.45 5.66
CA ASP A 249 -1.56 -9.07 4.99
C ASP A 249 -1.84 -9.27 3.50
N THR A 250 -3.02 -9.77 3.13
CA THR A 250 -3.40 -9.91 1.71
C THR A 250 -3.50 -8.57 0.99
N LEU A 251 -3.94 -7.51 1.67
CA LEU A 251 -3.95 -6.15 1.11
C LEU A 251 -2.53 -5.63 0.90
N GLY A 252 -1.63 -5.84 1.86
CA GLY A 252 -0.21 -5.51 1.76
C GLY A 252 0.49 -6.29 0.65
N ALA A 253 0.26 -7.60 0.56
CA ALA A 253 0.79 -8.46 -0.50
C ALA A 253 0.35 -7.99 -1.90
N ALA A 254 -0.93 -7.71 -2.08
CA ALA A 254 -1.46 -7.23 -3.35
C ALA A 254 -0.86 -5.86 -3.74
N GLN A 255 -0.66 -4.97 -2.77
CA GLN A 255 0.00 -3.68 -2.99
C GLN A 255 1.45 -3.88 -3.45
N GLN A 256 2.23 -4.76 -2.80
CA GLN A 256 3.62 -5.03 -3.19
C GLN A 256 3.74 -5.62 -4.59
N ILE A 257 2.86 -6.56 -4.95
CA ILE A 257 2.82 -7.14 -6.30
C ILE A 257 2.51 -6.05 -7.33
N ALA A 258 1.53 -5.19 -7.07
CA ALA A 258 1.19 -4.07 -7.96
C ALA A 258 2.35 -3.08 -8.10
N TRP A 259 3.02 -2.76 -7.01
CA TRP A 259 4.16 -1.86 -6.99
C TRP A 259 5.32 -2.38 -7.85
N LEU A 260 5.68 -3.65 -7.71
CA LEU A 260 6.70 -4.29 -8.54
C LEU A 260 6.29 -4.37 -10.01
N ALA A 261 5.01 -4.68 -10.27
CA ALA A 261 4.48 -4.73 -11.63
C ALA A 261 4.50 -3.34 -12.32
N LEU A 262 4.25 -2.27 -11.57
CA LEU A 262 4.37 -0.89 -12.06
C LEU A 262 5.81 -0.53 -12.40
N LEU A 263 6.77 -0.82 -11.51
CA LEU A 263 8.18 -0.60 -11.78
C LEU A 263 8.67 -1.40 -12.99
N LEU A 264 8.23 -2.65 -13.13
CA LEU A 264 8.55 -3.49 -14.29
C LEU A 264 7.99 -2.88 -15.57
N ALA A 265 6.72 -2.44 -15.56
CA ALA A 265 6.11 -1.80 -16.72
C ALA A 265 6.86 -0.52 -17.14
N PHE A 266 7.25 0.32 -16.19
CA PHE A 266 8.06 1.51 -16.47
C PHE A 266 9.46 1.15 -17.00
N ALA A 267 10.10 0.12 -16.46
CA ALA A 267 11.40 -0.35 -16.93
C ALA A 267 11.35 -0.94 -18.36
N LEU A 268 10.25 -1.60 -18.73
CA LEU A 268 10.02 -2.10 -20.08
C LEU A 268 9.80 -0.97 -21.08
N LEU A 269 9.09 0.08 -20.71
CA LEU A 269 8.95 1.26 -21.57
C LEU A 269 10.27 1.97 -21.86
N ARG A 270 11.19 1.98 -20.89
CA ARG A 270 12.53 2.54 -21.08
C ARG A 270 13.39 1.69 -22.02
N GLY A 271 13.16 0.38 -22.11
CA GLY A 271 13.94 -0.53 -22.93
C GLY A 271 13.73 -0.42 -24.44
N GLY A 272 12.76 0.39 -24.88
CA GLY A 272 12.45 0.63 -26.29
C GLY A 272 13.30 1.74 -26.99
N SER A 273 14.21 2.38 -26.25
CA SER A 273 15.18 3.31 -26.84
C SER A 273 16.54 2.60 -26.94
N PRO A 274 17.12 2.45 -28.11
CA PRO A 274 18.46 1.89 -28.28
C PRO A 274 19.53 2.74 -27.60
#